data_c337d3fe4203c536382f3372e099cea2
#
_entry.id   c337d3fe4203c536382f3372e099cea2
#
_cell.length_a   1.000
_cell.length_b   1.000
_cell.length_c   1.000
_cell.angle_alpha   90.00
_cell.angle_beta   90.00
_cell.angle_gamma   90.00
#
_symmetry.space_group_name_H-M   'P 1'
#
loop_
_entity.id
_entity.type
_entity.pdbx_description
1 polymer ?
#
loop_
_entity_poly.entity_id
_entity_poly.type
_entity_poly.pdbx_seq_one_letter_code
_entity_poly.pdbx_strand_id
1 'polypeptide(L)'
;MINKISFKKSLKKAFCVGIFFLLGVLSKDFIEKQISNLKEFHYENTHTRNLKVVNCPIDSISIAIFGQSNSSNSVPREKPIDIPKNLYQFDWRSKSCLRFSEPLLGTVGYKGNAITHTAINILREYDKPVVVIPFGIDGSSILDWSYGYLNKFYENILIQIKSEGIYPDFFLWHQGESD
;
A
#
# COMPACT_ATOMS: atom_id res chain seq x y z
N MET A 1 -14.23 57.29 0.67
CA MET A 1 -13.12 56.46 0.11
C MET A 1 -13.12 55.11 0.80
N ILE A 2 -13.86 54.14 0.33
CA ILE A 2 -14.00 52.82 0.95
C ILE A 2 -12.81 51.99 0.49
N ASN A 3 -12.17 51.37 1.50
CA ASN A 3 -10.87 50.71 1.47
C ASN A 3 -10.74 49.59 0.42
N LYS A 4 -10.29 49.91 -0.79
CA LYS A 4 -9.94 48.96 -1.87
C LYS A 4 -8.89 47.89 -1.43
N ILE A 5 -8.13 48.15 -0.36
CA ILE A 5 -7.07 47.30 0.14
C ILE A 5 -7.63 46.12 0.94
N SER A 6 -8.73 46.30 1.69
CA SER A 6 -9.38 45.24 2.48
C SER A 6 -10.06 44.21 1.59
N PHE A 7 -10.69 44.66 0.50
CA PHE A 7 -11.38 43.75 -0.44
C PHE A 7 -10.42 42.81 -1.18
N LYS A 8 -9.25 43.32 -1.62
CA LYS A 8 -8.21 42.51 -2.29
C LYS A 8 -7.60 41.46 -1.37
N LYS A 9 -7.43 41.75 -0.07
CA LYS A 9 -6.93 40.75 0.91
C LYS A 9 -7.95 39.64 1.19
N SER A 10 -9.23 39.98 1.26
CA SER A 10 -10.30 39.00 1.47
C SER A 10 -10.45 38.07 0.26
N LEU A 11 -10.37 38.63 -0.97
CA LEU A 11 -10.48 37.83 -2.20
C LEU A 11 -9.31 36.87 -2.38
N LYS A 12 -8.07 37.26 -2.02
CA LYS A 12 -6.90 36.37 -2.04
C LYS A 12 -7.04 35.23 -1.03
N LYS A 13 -7.53 35.48 0.18
CA LYS A 13 -7.78 34.42 1.18
C LYS A 13 -8.87 33.46 0.72
N ALA A 14 -9.96 33.94 0.16
CA ALA A 14 -11.03 33.10 -0.38
C ALA A 14 -10.55 32.26 -1.56
N PHE A 15 -9.70 32.81 -2.42
CA PHE A 15 -9.12 32.09 -3.56
C PHE A 15 -8.14 30.99 -3.11
N CYS A 16 -7.27 31.25 -2.12
CA CYS A 16 -6.39 30.24 -1.56
C CYS A 16 -7.17 29.11 -0.87
N VAL A 17 -8.18 29.44 -0.07
CA VAL A 17 -9.03 28.41 0.59
C VAL A 17 -9.78 27.57 -0.44
N GLY A 18 -10.27 28.19 -1.52
CA GLY A 18 -10.93 27.49 -2.62
C GLY A 18 -9.99 26.52 -3.35
N ILE A 19 -8.73 26.90 -3.59
CA ILE A 19 -7.72 26.02 -4.22
C ILE A 19 -7.40 24.85 -3.30
N PHE A 20 -7.18 25.06 -2.00
CA PHE A 20 -6.91 23.98 -1.05
C PHE A 20 -8.08 23.01 -0.93
N PHE A 21 -9.31 23.51 -0.97
CA PHE A 21 -10.50 22.67 -0.95
C PHE A 21 -10.63 21.84 -2.24
N LEU A 22 -10.40 22.43 -3.42
CA LEU A 22 -10.40 21.73 -4.69
C LEU A 22 -9.30 20.68 -4.79
N LEU A 23 -8.08 20.97 -4.32
CA LEU A 23 -6.99 20.00 -4.29
C LEU A 23 -7.30 18.84 -3.32
N GLY A 24 -7.91 19.13 -2.17
CA GLY A 24 -8.34 18.11 -1.22
C GLY A 24 -9.43 17.18 -1.77
N VAL A 25 -10.37 17.71 -2.53
CA VAL A 25 -11.42 16.92 -3.20
C VAL A 25 -10.82 16.06 -4.32
N LEU A 26 -9.91 16.65 -5.13
CA LEU A 26 -9.24 15.91 -6.22
C LEU A 26 -8.35 14.77 -5.68
N SER A 27 -7.67 14.99 -4.55
CA SER A 27 -6.87 13.93 -3.93
C SER A 27 -7.74 12.80 -3.37
N LYS A 28 -8.87 13.14 -2.76
CA LYS A 28 -9.82 12.16 -2.23
C LYS A 28 -10.38 11.26 -3.34
N ASP A 29 -10.87 11.85 -4.42
CA ASP A 29 -11.42 11.13 -5.57
C ASP A 29 -10.36 10.23 -6.22
N PHE A 30 -9.13 10.73 -6.33
CA PHE A 30 -8.00 9.94 -6.83
C PHE A 30 -7.73 8.71 -5.94
N ILE A 31 -7.66 8.89 -4.63
CA ILE A 31 -7.40 7.80 -3.68
C ILE A 31 -8.57 6.80 -3.65
N GLU A 32 -9.81 7.26 -3.68
CA GLU A 32 -10.97 6.37 -3.77
C GLU A 32 -10.95 5.53 -5.05
N LYS A 33 -10.53 6.12 -6.17
CA LYS A 33 -10.30 5.40 -7.42
C LYS A 33 -9.19 4.35 -7.29
N GLN A 34 -8.08 4.67 -6.63
CA GLN A 34 -7.00 3.70 -6.39
C GLN A 34 -7.46 2.53 -5.51
N ILE A 35 -8.26 2.80 -4.49
CA ILE A 35 -8.85 1.75 -3.65
C ILE A 35 -9.85 0.90 -4.44
N SER A 36 -10.64 1.49 -5.34
CA SER A 36 -11.52 0.75 -6.24
C SER A 36 -10.70 -0.16 -7.17
N ASN A 37 -9.65 0.37 -7.78
CA ASN A 37 -8.72 -0.39 -8.62
C ASN A 37 -8.06 -1.54 -7.84
N LEU A 38 -7.71 -1.31 -6.58
CA LEU A 38 -7.17 -2.34 -5.70
C LEU A 38 -8.17 -3.49 -5.49
N LYS A 39 -9.48 -3.18 -5.35
CA LYS A 39 -10.54 -4.18 -5.21
C LYS A 39 -10.68 -5.03 -6.48
N GLU A 40 -10.73 -4.39 -7.62
CA GLU A 40 -10.82 -5.04 -8.93
C GLU A 40 -9.58 -5.91 -9.20
N PHE A 41 -8.40 -5.37 -9.00
CA PHE A 41 -7.14 -6.09 -9.12
C PHE A 41 -7.09 -7.33 -8.23
N HIS A 42 -7.55 -7.22 -6.99
CA HIS A 42 -7.62 -8.36 -6.08
C HIS A 42 -8.55 -9.44 -6.62
N TYR A 43 -9.74 -9.06 -7.08
CA TYR A 43 -10.71 -10.00 -7.65
C TYR A 43 -10.14 -10.72 -8.87
N GLU A 44 -9.60 -10.01 -9.83
CA GLU A 44 -8.99 -10.59 -11.03
C GLU A 44 -7.85 -11.54 -10.67
N ASN A 45 -6.93 -11.14 -9.80
CA ASN A 45 -5.78 -11.96 -9.44
C ASN A 45 -6.13 -13.21 -8.65
N THR A 46 -7.12 -13.15 -7.74
CA THR A 46 -7.54 -14.34 -7.00
C THR A 46 -8.26 -15.36 -7.88
N HIS A 47 -9.01 -14.90 -8.87
CA HIS A 47 -9.77 -15.80 -9.78
C HIS A 47 -8.93 -16.32 -10.95
N THR A 48 -8.03 -15.50 -11.49
CA THR A 48 -7.25 -15.87 -12.70
C THR A 48 -5.95 -16.61 -12.37
N ARG A 49 -5.31 -16.35 -11.22
CA ARG A 49 -4.00 -16.91 -10.88
C ARG A 49 -4.04 -18.19 -10.08
N ASN A 50 -5.21 -18.68 -9.69
CA ASN A 50 -5.38 -19.90 -8.89
C ASN A 50 -4.43 -19.94 -7.67
N LEU A 51 -4.36 -18.83 -6.92
CA LEU A 51 -3.46 -18.68 -5.80
C LEU A 51 -3.85 -19.62 -4.66
N LYS A 52 -2.91 -20.48 -4.27
CA LYS A 52 -3.16 -21.46 -3.22
C LYS A 52 -3.12 -20.82 -1.84
N VAL A 53 -4.26 -20.85 -1.14
CA VAL A 53 -4.33 -20.54 0.30
C VAL A 53 -3.57 -21.59 1.08
N VAL A 54 -2.79 -21.15 2.06
CA VAL A 54 -2.00 -21.99 2.96
C VAL A 54 -2.15 -21.49 4.40
N ASN A 55 -1.84 -22.33 5.37
CA ASN A 55 -1.73 -21.86 6.75
C ASN A 55 -0.56 -20.87 6.86
N CYS A 56 -0.77 -19.77 7.58
CA CYS A 56 0.32 -18.86 7.92
C CYS A 56 1.34 -19.61 8.79
N PRO A 57 2.63 -19.53 8.49
CA PRO A 57 3.65 -20.18 9.30
C PRO A 57 3.72 -19.53 10.70
N ILE A 58 3.75 -20.34 11.75
CA ILE A 58 3.67 -19.88 13.14
C ILE A 58 4.98 -19.17 13.57
N ASP A 59 6.13 -19.74 13.22
CA ASP A 59 7.45 -19.15 13.52
C ASP A 59 8.02 -18.49 12.25
N SER A 60 7.49 -17.35 11.90
CA SER A 60 7.88 -16.60 10.71
C SER A 60 8.27 -15.16 11.05
N ILE A 61 9.07 -14.56 10.17
CA ILE A 61 9.32 -13.12 10.18
C ILE A 61 8.25 -12.45 9.32
N SER A 62 7.50 -11.53 9.89
CA SER A 62 6.43 -10.81 9.22
C SER A 62 6.83 -9.36 8.90
N ILE A 63 6.65 -8.96 7.64
CA ILE A 63 7.07 -7.65 7.12
C ILE A 63 5.87 -6.96 6.48
N ALA A 64 5.45 -5.86 7.05
CA ALA A 64 4.45 -4.99 6.44
C ALA A 64 5.15 -3.89 5.61
N ILE A 65 4.74 -3.71 4.34
CA ILE A 65 5.27 -2.65 3.49
C ILE A 65 4.16 -1.69 3.08
N PHE A 66 4.42 -0.40 3.28
CA PHE A 66 3.52 0.72 3.02
C PHE A 66 4.20 1.79 2.18
N GLY A 67 3.41 2.65 1.57
CA GLY A 67 3.88 3.80 0.83
C GLY A 67 3.26 3.88 -0.57
N GLN A 68 4.01 4.46 -1.51
CA GLN A 68 3.51 4.69 -2.88
C GLN A 68 4.01 3.66 -3.90
N SER A 69 4.27 4.07 -5.15
CA SER A 69 4.48 3.20 -6.31
C SER A 69 5.50 2.07 -6.12
N ASN A 70 6.63 2.32 -5.47
CA ASN A 70 7.66 1.30 -5.24
C ASN A 70 7.27 0.28 -4.16
N SER A 71 6.36 0.62 -3.24
CA SER A 71 5.74 -0.32 -2.30
C SER A 71 4.49 -0.99 -2.88
N SER A 72 4.02 -0.54 -4.03
CA SER A 72 3.02 -1.22 -4.84
C SER A 72 3.68 -2.07 -5.94
N ASN A 73 2.89 -2.73 -6.78
CA ASN A 73 3.41 -3.59 -7.86
C ASN A 73 3.80 -2.76 -9.11
N SER A 74 4.67 -1.77 -8.94
CA SER A 74 5.08 -0.85 -10.02
C SER A 74 6.53 -1.03 -10.47
N VAL A 75 7.30 -1.88 -9.79
CA VAL A 75 8.72 -2.12 -10.11
C VAL A 75 8.86 -2.99 -11.35
N PRO A 76 9.50 -2.50 -12.43
CA PRO A 76 9.73 -3.30 -13.62
C PRO A 76 10.55 -4.59 -13.34
N ARG A 77 10.20 -5.67 -13.99
CA ARG A 77 10.94 -6.94 -13.94
C ARG A 77 11.38 -7.33 -15.34
N GLU A 78 12.66 -7.37 -15.57
CA GLU A 78 13.22 -7.86 -16.84
C GLU A 78 13.27 -9.38 -16.90
N LYS A 79 13.42 -10.04 -15.75
CA LYS A 79 13.51 -11.50 -15.63
C LYS A 79 12.66 -12.02 -14.48
N PRO A 80 12.11 -13.24 -14.60
CA PRO A 80 11.47 -13.92 -13.48
C PRO A 80 12.45 -14.06 -12.31
N ILE A 81 11.92 -13.92 -11.10
CA ILE A 81 12.66 -14.16 -9.85
C ILE A 81 12.33 -15.58 -9.40
N ASP A 82 13.34 -16.34 -9.00
CA ASP A 82 13.14 -17.60 -8.31
C ASP A 82 12.64 -17.33 -6.88
N ILE A 83 11.39 -17.68 -6.63
CA ILE A 83 10.72 -17.43 -5.37
C ILE A 83 10.90 -18.63 -4.44
N PRO A 84 11.57 -18.48 -3.30
CA PRO A 84 11.74 -19.56 -2.32
C PRO A 84 10.42 -20.09 -1.79
N LYS A 85 10.36 -21.40 -1.49
CA LYS A 85 9.15 -22.07 -0.98
C LYS A 85 8.66 -21.54 0.38
N ASN A 86 9.56 -21.02 1.20
CA ASN A 86 9.25 -20.48 2.53
C ASN A 86 8.96 -18.98 2.53
N LEU A 87 8.67 -18.40 1.36
CA LEU A 87 8.20 -17.04 1.23
C LEU A 87 6.68 -17.05 1.01
N TYR A 88 5.99 -16.20 1.74
CA TYR A 88 4.54 -16.08 1.77
C TYR A 88 4.11 -14.64 1.63
N GLN A 89 2.85 -14.42 1.21
CA GLN A 89 2.18 -13.16 1.31
C GLN A 89 0.91 -13.31 2.15
N PHE A 90 0.62 -12.34 3.00
CA PHE A 90 -0.66 -12.24 3.66
C PHE A 90 -1.54 -11.25 2.92
N ASP A 91 -2.66 -11.72 2.44
CA ASP A 91 -3.68 -10.87 1.87
C ASP A 91 -4.66 -10.42 2.95
N TRP A 92 -4.56 -9.17 3.37
CA TRP A 92 -5.39 -8.57 4.40
C TRP A 92 -6.88 -8.51 4.03
N ARG A 93 -7.23 -8.65 2.75
CA ARG A 93 -8.63 -8.62 2.30
C ARG A 93 -9.30 -9.97 2.47
N SER A 94 -8.68 -11.04 2.04
CA SER A 94 -9.17 -12.41 2.23
C SER A 94 -8.79 -12.99 3.59
N LYS A 95 -7.96 -12.27 4.36
CA LYS A 95 -7.42 -12.68 5.67
C LYS A 95 -6.73 -14.03 5.61
N SER A 96 -5.97 -14.24 4.55
CA SER A 96 -5.37 -15.53 4.25
C SER A 96 -3.90 -15.40 3.88
N CYS A 97 -3.11 -16.37 4.30
CA CYS A 97 -1.77 -16.58 3.76
C CYS A 97 -1.82 -17.32 2.44
N LEU A 98 -0.98 -16.89 1.51
CA LEU A 98 -0.81 -17.48 0.20
C LEU A 98 0.67 -17.71 -0.07
N ARG A 99 1.00 -18.61 -0.98
CA ARG A 99 2.35 -18.68 -1.52
C ARG A 99 2.70 -17.36 -2.17
N PHE A 100 3.91 -16.88 -1.93
CA PHE A 100 4.36 -15.63 -2.50
C PHE A 100 4.42 -15.72 -4.02
N SER A 101 3.85 -14.77 -4.69
CA SER A 101 4.02 -14.60 -6.14
C SER A 101 3.71 -13.15 -6.54
N GLU A 102 4.47 -12.61 -7.48
CA GLU A 102 4.20 -11.29 -8.05
C GLU A 102 3.18 -11.35 -9.20
N PRO A 103 2.38 -10.30 -9.37
CA PRO A 103 2.20 -9.13 -8.49
C PRO A 103 1.55 -9.50 -7.16
N LEU A 104 1.91 -8.78 -6.07
CA LEU A 104 1.38 -9.06 -4.73
C LEU A 104 -0.08 -8.65 -4.60
N LEU A 105 -0.86 -9.40 -3.82
CA LEU A 105 -2.20 -9.00 -3.42
C LEU A 105 -2.13 -7.93 -2.31
N GLY A 106 -3.18 -7.13 -2.18
CA GLY A 106 -3.26 -6.09 -1.15
C GLY A 106 -2.63 -4.75 -1.55
N THR A 107 -2.11 -4.65 -2.76
CA THR A 107 -1.54 -3.43 -3.35
C THR A 107 -1.89 -3.33 -4.84
N VAL A 108 -1.79 -2.15 -5.43
CA VAL A 108 -2.11 -1.91 -6.86
C VAL A 108 -0.93 -2.23 -7.79
N GLY A 109 -1.22 -2.35 -9.09
CA GLY A 109 -0.22 -2.57 -10.14
C GLY A 109 -0.03 -4.02 -10.53
N TYR A 110 0.65 -4.25 -11.66
CA TYR A 110 0.76 -5.55 -12.34
C TYR A 110 2.21 -6.01 -12.57
N LYS A 111 3.17 -5.32 -11.96
CA LYS A 111 4.60 -5.60 -12.09
C LYS A 111 5.13 -6.25 -10.81
N GLY A 112 6.44 -6.18 -10.61
CA GLY A 112 7.08 -6.61 -9.38
C GLY A 112 6.95 -5.61 -8.23
N ASN A 113 7.37 -6.02 -7.05
CA ASN A 113 7.37 -5.20 -5.84
C ASN A 113 8.80 -5.07 -5.29
N ALA A 114 9.14 -3.91 -4.73
CA ALA A 114 10.47 -3.65 -4.17
C ALA A 114 10.79 -4.58 -2.99
N ILE A 115 9.77 -5.01 -2.23
CA ILE A 115 9.94 -5.88 -1.07
C ILE A 115 10.48 -7.27 -1.41
N THR A 116 10.29 -7.76 -2.64
CA THR A 116 10.58 -9.15 -3.01
C THR A 116 12.02 -9.55 -2.73
N HIS A 117 12.98 -8.76 -3.17
CA HIS A 117 14.40 -9.05 -2.92
C HIS A 117 14.77 -8.94 -1.44
N THR A 118 14.21 -7.95 -0.74
CA THR A 118 14.41 -7.78 0.70
C THR A 118 13.90 -8.99 1.47
N ALA A 119 12.70 -9.45 1.16
CA ALA A 119 12.10 -10.62 1.79
C ALA A 119 12.90 -11.91 1.53
N ILE A 120 13.41 -12.10 0.31
CA ILE A 120 14.28 -13.23 -0.03
C ILE A 120 15.59 -13.18 0.78
N ASN A 121 16.20 -12.00 0.92
CA ASN A 121 17.44 -11.85 1.68
C ASN A 121 17.22 -12.10 3.17
N ILE A 122 16.13 -11.59 3.75
CA ILE A 122 15.76 -11.86 5.14
C ILE A 122 15.53 -13.35 5.37
N LEU A 123 14.81 -14.02 4.46
CA LEU A 123 14.60 -15.48 4.55
C LEU A 123 15.93 -16.25 4.57
N ARG A 124 16.89 -15.86 3.74
CA ARG A 124 18.21 -16.51 3.66
C ARG A 124 19.06 -16.23 4.88
N GLU A 125 19.01 -15.00 5.41
CA GLU A 125 19.81 -14.57 6.56
C GLU A 125 19.37 -15.26 7.86
N TYR A 126 18.06 -15.35 8.07
CA TYR A 126 17.50 -15.86 9.33
C TYR A 126 17.06 -17.33 9.27
N ASP A 127 17.09 -17.95 8.10
CA ASP A 127 16.60 -19.32 7.84
C ASP A 127 15.19 -19.58 8.40
N LYS A 128 14.34 -18.54 8.36
CA LYS A 128 12.96 -18.57 8.82
C LYS A 128 11.99 -18.26 7.69
N PRO A 129 10.76 -18.83 7.71
CA PRO A 129 9.71 -18.40 6.79
C PRO A 129 9.47 -16.89 6.89
N VAL A 130 9.21 -16.25 5.75
CA VAL A 130 8.90 -14.82 5.71
C VAL A 130 7.48 -14.63 5.19
N VAL A 131 6.70 -13.79 5.87
CA VAL A 131 5.35 -13.38 5.48
C VAL A 131 5.37 -11.90 5.14
N VAL A 132 5.12 -11.56 3.89
CA VAL A 132 4.99 -10.16 3.44
C VAL A 132 3.53 -9.73 3.49
N ILE A 133 3.27 -8.57 4.06
CA ILE A 133 1.95 -7.93 4.14
C ILE A 133 2.03 -6.66 3.29
N PRO A 134 1.67 -6.70 2.00
CA PRO A 134 1.80 -5.57 1.11
C PRO A 134 0.61 -4.63 1.22
N PHE A 135 0.90 -3.34 1.34
CA PHE A 135 -0.08 -2.28 1.28
C PHE A 135 0.53 -1.00 0.70
N GLY A 136 0.57 -0.89 -0.61
CA GLY A 136 1.06 0.30 -1.33
C GLY A 136 -0.05 0.92 -2.18
N ILE A 137 -0.14 2.24 -2.16
CA ILE A 137 -1.08 3.03 -2.99
C ILE A 137 -0.29 3.96 -3.89
N ASP A 138 -0.33 3.66 -5.18
CA ASP A 138 0.38 4.43 -6.19
C ASP A 138 -0.06 5.89 -6.22
N GLY A 139 0.90 6.82 -6.36
CA GLY A 139 0.64 8.26 -6.41
C GLY A 139 0.13 8.90 -5.10
N SER A 140 0.18 8.20 -3.98
CA SER A 140 -0.16 8.78 -2.68
C SER A 140 0.94 9.70 -2.15
N SER A 141 0.56 10.77 -1.44
CA SER A 141 1.46 11.70 -0.75
C SER A 141 1.56 11.39 0.74
N ILE A 142 2.57 11.94 1.42
CA ILE A 142 2.69 11.82 2.88
C ILE A 142 1.48 12.39 3.62
N LEU A 143 0.83 13.42 3.06
CA LEU A 143 -0.37 14.01 3.64
C LEU A 143 -1.57 13.08 3.59
N ASP A 144 -1.70 12.27 2.53
CA ASP A 144 -2.76 11.25 2.42
C ASP A 144 -2.65 10.22 3.54
N TRP A 145 -1.42 9.83 3.90
CA TRP A 145 -1.15 8.85 4.95
C TRP A 145 -1.25 9.42 6.36
N SER A 146 -0.85 10.68 6.58
CA SER A 146 -0.81 11.27 7.94
C SER A 146 -2.13 11.86 8.38
N TYR A 147 -2.86 12.55 7.52
CA TYR A 147 -4.10 13.28 7.83
C TYR A 147 -5.23 13.00 6.87
N GLY A 148 -4.95 12.35 5.75
CA GLY A 148 -5.90 12.11 4.69
C GLY A 148 -6.70 10.82 4.86
N TYR A 149 -7.32 10.41 3.77
CA TYR A 149 -8.18 9.24 3.72
C TYR A 149 -7.42 7.93 4.02
N LEU A 150 -6.14 7.84 3.63
CA LEU A 150 -5.33 6.63 3.83
C LEU A 150 -5.01 6.36 5.29
N ASN A 151 -4.97 7.37 6.16
CA ASN A 151 -4.72 7.18 7.59
C ASN A 151 -5.74 6.21 8.20
N LYS A 152 -7.03 6.48 8.05
CA LYS A 152 -8.10 5.61 8.57
C LYS A 152 -8.12 4.23 7.90
N PHE A 153 -7.82 4.20 6.60
CA PHE A 153 -7.78 2.95 5.86
C PHE A 153 -6.63 2.05 6.34
N TYR A 154 -5.47 2.62 6.56
CA TYR A 154 -4.30 1.97 7.16
C TYR A 154 -4.58 1.44 8.56
N GLU A 155 -5.16 2.27 9.44
CA GLU A 155 -5.54 1.85 10.82
C GLU A 155 -6.47 0.62 10.78
N ASN A 156 -7.47 0.63 9.91
CA ASN A 156 -8.38 -0.50 9.74
C ASN A 156 -7.66 -1.78 9.30
N ILE A 157 -6.68 -1.68 8.40
CA ILE A 157 -5.88 -2.83 7.97
C ILE A 157 -5.06 -3.37 9.14
N LEU A 158 -4.42 -2.50 9.93
CA LEU A 158 -3.67 -2.93 11.11
C LEU A 158 -4.56 -3.65 12.13
N ILE A 159 -5.79 -3.17 12.35
CA ILE A 159 -6.77 -3.84 13.20
C ILE A 159 -7.12 -5.22 12.65
N GLN A 160 -7.32 -5.34 11.33
CA GLN A 160 -7.65 -6.62 10.69
C GLN A 160 -6.51 -7.64 10.80
N ILE A 161 -5.29 -7.28 10.46
CA ILE A 161 -4.15 -8.21 10.55
C ILE A 161 -3.90 -8.64 11.99
N LYS A 162 -4.06 -7.73 12.96
CA LYS A 162 -3.99 -8.05 14.38
C LYS A 162 -5.08 -9.02 14.82
N SER A 163 -6.31 -8.89 14.32
CA SER A 163 -7.41 -9.81 14.64
C SER A 163 -7.16 -11.24 14.15
N GLU A 164 -6.31 -11.41 13.14
CA GLU A 164 -5.85 -12.71 12.64
C GLU A 164 -4.59 -13.23 13.36
N GLY A 165 -4.19 -12.58 14.45
CA GLY A 165 -3.02 -12.97 15.24
C GLY A 165 -1.68 -12.64 14.58
N ILE A 166 -1.66 -11.80 13.53
CA ILE A 166 -0.45 -11.41 12.83
C ILE A 166 0.03 -10.06 13.38
N TYR A 167 1.28 -10.06 13.84
CA TYR A 167 1.95 -8.88 14.38
C TYR A 167 3.23 -8.68 13.56
N PRO A 168 3.26 -7.68 12.66
CA PRO A 168 4.45 -7.43 11.85
C PRO A 168 5.68 -7.16 12.73
N ASP A 169 6.77 -7.91 12.48
CA ASP A 169 8.06 -7.70 13.12
C ASP A 169 8.74 -6.44 12.58
N PHE A 170 8.49 -6.14 11.28
CA PHE A 170 9.05 -4.98 10.60
C PHE A 170 7.99 -4.22 9.84
N PHE A 171 8.09 -2.90 9.88
CA PHE A 171 7.35 -1.97 9.04
C PHE A 171 8.31 -1.28 8.09
N LEU A 172 8.11 -1.46 6.78
CA LEU A 172 8.86 -0.76 5.75
C LEU A 172 7.99 0.34 5.15
N TRP A 173 8.53 1.54 5.14
CA TRP A 173 7.89 2.72 4.60
C TRP A 173 8.65 3.22 3.38
N HIS A 174 8.01 3.29 2.22
CA HIS A 174 8.61 3.80 1.00
C HIS A 174 7.73 4.90 0.40
N GLN A 175 8.12 6.13 0.65
CA GLN A 175 7.37 7.34 0.28
C GLN A 175 8.36 8.45 -0.09
N GLY A 176 7.91 9.49 -0.80
CA GLY A 176 8.66 10.71 -1.06
C GLY A 176 8.80 11.10 -2.52
N GLU A 177 8.33 10.26 -3.47
CA GLU A 177 8.42 10.60 -4.90
C GLU A 177 7.24 11.45 -5.38
N SER A 178 6.15 11.54 -4.59
CA SER A 178 4.93 12.32 -4.91
C SER A 178 4.67 13.46 -3.94
N ASP A 179 5.63 13.81 -3.10
CA ASP A 179 5.52 14.87 -2.07
C ASP A 179 5.98 16.24 -2.59
#